data_c248c4c4e8ec11dd6d6da3b19cab66b0
#
_entry.id   c248c4c4e8ec11dd6d6da3b19cab66b0
#
_cell.length_a   1.000
_cell.length_b   1.000
_cell.length_c   1.000
_cell.angle_alpha   90.00
_cell.angle_beta   90.00
_cell.angle_gamma   90.00
#
_symmetry.space_group_name_H-M   'P 1'
#
loop_
_entity.id
_entity.type
_entity.pdbx_description
1 polymer ?
#
loop_
_entity_poly.entity_id
_entity_poly.type
_entity_poly.pdbx_seq_one_letter_code
_entity_poly.pdbx_strand_id
1 'polypeptide(L)'
;MPFRSFIMAALLAAPAAAQDVQSWTTLLAQGPVDGKLLLWAELQPRFTSDIGRMGQFLARGAVGVRLKNDIDLHAGYHYQHNNPAPGVSSDEHRFWQQLTAPVVRRDNGFALITRWRLEQRTIENADDLGWRLRMLWRVQQPLNGPGTAGPLAWAETFVAFNDTDWGARSGFDQQRVFVGWLQPLGKRLNFEAGYMAQHINRPGPNATNHVLNLTLNRRLG
;
A
#
# COMPACT_ATOMS: atom_id res chain seq x y z
N MET A 1 -14.43 2.86 -40.05
CA MET A 1 -13.10 3.47 -39.79
C MET A 1 -12.50 2.74 -38.60
N PRO A 2 -11.37 2.05 -38.74
CA PRO A 2 -10.82 1.25 -37.64
C PRO A 2 -10.01 2.12 -36.68
N PHE A 3 -10.35 2.07 -35.40
CA PHE A 3 -9.55 2.63 -34.32
C PHE A 3 -8.25 1.84 -34.20
N ARG A 4 -7.15 2.47 -34.54
CA ARG A 4 -5.80 1.92 -34.33
C ARG A 4 -5.43 2.07 -32.86
N SER A 5 -5.26 0.92 -32.21
CA SER A 5 -4.71 0.80 -30.85
C SER A 5 -3.26 1.27 -30.86
N PHE A 6 -2.98 2.40 -30.22
CA PHE A 6 -1.61 2.77 -29.84
C PHE A 6 -1.33 2.18 -28.46
N ILE A 7 -0.70 1.01 -28.44
CA ILE A 7 0.00 0.51 -27.25
C ILE A 7 1.37 1.20 -27.28
N MET A 8 1.51 2.24 -26.50
CA MET A 8 2.79 2.90 -26.28
C MET A 8 3.56 2.10 -25.21
N ALA A 9 4.42 1.20 -25.65
CA ALA A 9 5.40 0.54 -24.80
C ALA A 9 6.49 1.55 -24.42
N ALA A 10 6.35 2.21 -23.30
CA ALA A 10 7.43 2.98 -22.67
C ALA A 10 8.39 2.02 -22.00
N LEU A 11 9.35 1.51 -22.72
CA LEU A 11 10.57 0.88 -22.19
C LEU A 11 11.42 2.00 -21.58
N LEU A 12 11.27 2.24 -20.29
CA LEU A 12 12.19 3.06 -19.52
C LEU A 12 13.42 2.20 -19.20
N ALA A 13 14.50 2.43 -19.94
CA ALA A 13 15.82 1.97 -19.54
C ALA A 13 16.22 2.71 -18.24
N ALA A 14 15.99 2.07 -17.09
CA ALA A 14 16.47 2.56 -15.81
C ALA A 14 17.96 2.24 -15.67
N PRO A 15 18.80 3.14 -15.13
CA PRO A 15 20.17 2.81 -14.77
C PRO A 15 20.14 1.66 -13.75
N ALA A 16 21.16 0.80 -13.79
CA ALA A 16 21.32 -0.38 -12.93
C ALA A 16 21.53 0.00 -11.45
N ALA A 17 20.51 0.56 -10.81
CA ALA A 17 20.40 0.65 -9.37
C ALA A 17 19.81 -0.68 -8.88
N ALA A 18 20.20 -1.15 -7.70
CA ALA A 18 19.76 -2.41 -7.12
C ALA A 18 18.25 -2.64 -7.34
N GLN A 19 17.93 -3.43 -8.34
CA GLN A 19 16.56 -3.80 -8.70
C GLN A 19 16.26 -5.16 -8.09
N ASP A 20 15.13 -5.30 -7.43
CA ASP A 20 14.65 -6.58 -6.91
C ASP A 20 13.24 -6.84 -7.47
N VAL A 21 13.01 -8.06 -7.93
CA VAL A 21 11.68 -8.52 -8.33
C VAL A 21 11.02 -9.16 -7.12
N GLN A 22 9.85 -8.66 -6.75
CA GLN A 22 9.14 -9.05 -5.55
C GLN A 22 7.70 -9.46 -5.85
N SER A 23 7.11 -10.25 -4.94
CA SER A 23 5.68 -10.50 -4.91
C SER A 23 5.11 -10.16 -3.53
N TRP A 24 4.11 -9.29 -3.50
CA TRP A 24 3.41 -8.91 -2.28
C TRP A 24 1.96 -9.39 -2.36
N THR A 25 1.55 -10.20 -1.40
CA THR A 25 0.18 -10.68 -1.30
C THR A 25 -0.48 -10.07 -0.08
N THR A 26 -1.58 -9.37 -0.25
CA THR A 26 -2.35 -8.74 0.82
C THR A 26 -3.68 -9.46 1.01
N LEU A 27 -3.92 -9.94 2.22
CA LEU A 27 -5.23 -10.38 2.69
C LEU A 27 -5.79 -9.29 3.58
N LEU A 28 -6.86 -8.64 3.18
CA LEU A 28 -7.45 -7.49 3.86
C LEU A 28 -8.92 -7.74 4.16
N ALA A 29 -9.32 -7.51 5.40
CA ALA A 29 -10.72 -7.41 5.80
C ALA A 29 -10.95 -6.02 6.43
N GLN A 30 -11.85 -5.23 5.85
CA GLN A 30 -12.09 -3.88 6.34
C GLN A 30 -13.52 -3.41 6.08
N GLY A 31 -13.98 -2.49 6.90
CA GLY A 31 -15.28 -1.84 6.70
C GLY A 31 -16.09 -1.72 7.99
N PRO A 32 -17.34 -1.27 7.88
CA PRO A 32 -18.23 -1.15 9.01
C PRO A 32 -18.60 -2.53 9.58
N VAL A 33 -18.70 -2.63 10.91
CA VAL A 33 -19.16 -3.83 11.63
C VAL A 33 -20.44 -3.55 12.39
N ASP A 34 -20.59 -2.32 12.89
CA ASP A 34 -21.80 -1.87 13.56
C ASP A 34 -21.91 -0.33 13.46
N GLY A 35 -22.98 0.15 12.82
CA GLY A 35 -23.24 1.58 12.65
C GLY A 35 -22.04 2.32 12.01
N LYS A 36 -21.37 3.15 12.82
CA LYS A 36 -20.19 3.92 12.39
C LYS A 36 -18.87 3.25 12.74
N LEU A 37 -18.90 2.15 13.49
CA LEU A 37 -17.68 1.43 13.91
C LEU A 37 -17.05 0.72 12.72
N LEU A 38 -15.77 0.95 12.53
CA LEU A 38 -14.97 0.32 11.45
C LEU A 38 -13.93 -0.61 12.06
N LEU A 39 -13.68 -1.72 11.36
CA LEU A 39 -12.55 -2.59 11.63
C LEU A 39 -11.64 -2.70 10.41
N TRP A 40 -10.36 -2.97 10.69
CA TRP A 40 -9.31 -3.25 9.73
C TRP A 40 -8.48 -4.42 10.24
N ALA A 41 -8.33 -5.46 9.43
CA ALA A 41 -7.40 -6.56 9.67
C ALA A 41 -6.67 -6.90 8.38
N GLU A 42 -5.35 -6.98 8.43
CA GLU A 42 -4.53 -7.17 7.24
C GLU A 42 -3.32 -8.07 7.54
N LEU A 43 -3.09 -9.03 6.64
CA LEU A 43 -1.87 -9.83 6.59
C LEU A 43 -1.21 -9.61 5.23
N GLN A 44 0.11 -9.45 5.20
CA GLN A 44 0.84 -9.21 3.97
C GLN A 44 2.22 -9.89 3.99
N PRO A 45 2.34 -11.14 3.52
CA PRO A 45 3.62 -11.73 3.17
C PRO A 45 4.21 -11.03 1.93
N ARG A 46 5.51 -10.81 1.94
CA ARG A 46 6.28 -10.22 0.85
C ARG A 46 7.46 -11.10 0.53
N PHE A 47 7.50 -11.57 -0.68
CA PHE A 47 8.60 -12.34 -1.23
C PHE A 47 9.55 -11.39 -1.96
N THR A 48 10.81 -11.44 -1.59
CA THR A 48 11.91 -10.59 -2.08
C THR A 48 13.03 -11.47 -2.65
N SER A 49 14.13 -10.88 -3.06
CA SER A 49 15.27 -11.61 -3.66
C SER A 49 14.81 -12.45 -4.85
N ASP A 50 14.27 -11.78 -5.88
CA ASP A 50 13.67 -12.38 -7.07
C ASP A 50 12.58 -13.42 -6.73
N ILE A 51 11.72 -13.07 -5.77
CA ILE A 51 10.62 -13.90 -5.25
C ILE A 51 11.12 -15.18 -4.53
N GLY A 52 12.42 -15.34 -4.37
CA GLY A 52 13.02 -16.56 -3.84
C GLY A 52 12.85 -16.76 -2.33
N ARG A 53 12.45 -15.71 -1.57
CA ARG A 53 12.38 -15.76 -0.11
C ARG A 53 11.32 -14.84 0.45
N MET A 54 10.64 -15.26 1.52
CA MET A 54 9.79 -14.38 2.31
C MET A 54 10.69 -13.41 3.09
N GLY A 55 10.90 -12.23 2.54
CA GLY A 55 11.74 -11.18 3.11
C GLY A 55 11.04 -10.32 4.15
N GLN A 56 9.69 -10.26 4.13
CA GLN A 56 8.91 -9.55 5.11
C GLN A 56 7.55 -10.22 5.34
N PHE A 57 7.10 -10.20 6.58
CA PHE A 57 5.73 -10.54 6.95
C PHE A 57 5.13 -9.39 7.76
N LEU A 58 3.95 -8.94 7.37
CA LEU A 58 3.26 -7.82 8.01
C LEU A 58 1.89 -8.25 8.50
N ALA A 59 1.55 -7.83 9.72
CA ALA A 59 0.21 -7.96 10.29
C ALA A 59 -0.26 -6.60 10.80
N ARG A 60 -1.50 -6.19 10.46
CA ARG A 60 -2.09 -4.92 10.89
C ARG A 60 -3.49 -5.12 11.42
N GLY A 61 -3.79 -4.43 12.52
CA GLY A 61 -5.13 -4.33 13.07
C GLY A 61 -5.48 -2.89 13.39
N ALA A 62 -6.75 -2.51 13.22
CA ALA A 62 -7.22 -1.19 13.63
C ALA A 62 -8.71 -1.18 13.92
N VAL A 63 -9.10 -0.20 14.72
CA VAL A 63 -10.47 0.23 14.92
C VAL A 63 -10.64 1.64 14.35
N GLY A 64 -11.85 1.98 13.97
CA GLY A 64 -12.11 3.29 13.38
C GLY A 64 -13.55 3.72 13.48
N VAL A 65 -13.80 4.94 13.02
CA VAL A 65 -15.15 5.50 12.96
C VAL A 65 -15.38 6.14 11.60
N ARG A 66 -16.59 5.98 11.08
CA ARG A 66 -17.06 6.67 9.88
C ARG A 66 -17.73 7.99 10.26
N LEU A 67 -17.18 9.06 9.73
CA LEU A 67 -17.71 10.40 9.85
C LEU A 67 -18.70 10.71 8.71
N LYS A 68 -19.22 11.95 8.69
CA LYS A 68 -20.00 12.46 7.55
C LYS A 68 -19.15 12.45 6.26
N ASN A 69 -19.83 12.40 5.12
CA ASN A 69 -19.20 12.39 3.79
C ASN A 69 -18.25 11.21 3.54
N ASP A 70 -18.51 10.06 4.19
CA ASP A 70 -17.71 8.83 4.07
C ASP A 70 -16.22 9.01 4.40
N ILE A 71 -15.90 9.92 5.32
CA ILE A 71 -14.55 10.06 5.85
C ILE A 71 -14.38 9.01 6.94
N ASP A 72 -13.38 8.15 6.78
CA ASP A 72 -13.04 7.11 7.73
C ASP A 72 -11.78 7.50 8.51
N LEU A 73 -11.88 7.49 9.83
CA LEU A 73 -10.73 7.65 10.73
C LEU A 73 -10.43 6.30 11.38
N HIS A 74 -9.15 5.93 11.41
CA HIS A 74 -8.68 4.71 12.07
C HIS A 74 -7.50 5.00 12.99
N ALA A 75 -7.38 4.23 14.06
CA ALA A 75 -6.17 4.09 14.85
C ALA A 75 -5.83 2.61 14.97
N GLY A 76 -4.58 2.25 14.82
CA GLY A 76 -4.20 0.85 14.75
C GLY A 76 -2.75 0.57 15.06
N TYR A 77 -2.47 -0.71 15.02
CA TYR A 77 -1.14 -1.26 15.26
C TYR A 77 -0.71 -2.12 14.08
N HIS A 78 0.60 -2.13 13.82
CA HIS A 78 1.25 -2.87 12.76
C HIS A 78 2.50 -3.54 13.33
N TYR A 79 2.56 -4.84 13.19
CA TYR A 79 3.76 -5.65 13.38
C TYR A 79 4.38 -5.99 12.02
N GLN A 80 5.69 -5.89 11.91
CA GLN A 80 6.43 -6.30 10.72
C GLN A 80 7.69 -7.06 11.11
N HIS A 81 7.77 -8.32 10.69
CA HIS A 81 8.99 -9.11 10.72
C HIS A 81 9.75 -8.90 9.42
N ASN A 82 11.02 -8.48 9.53
CA ASN A 82 11.93 -8.31 8.41
C ASN A 82 12.96 -9.41 8.43
N ASN A 83 13.21 -10.01 7.27
CA ASN A 83 14.23 -11.04 7.06
C ASN A 83 15.01 -10.68 5.77
N PRO A 84 15.87 -9.63 5.80
CA PRO A 84 16.54 -9.10 4.61
C PRO A 84 17.62 -10.02 4.05
N ALA A 85 18.23 -10.89 4.88
CA ALA A 85 19.23 -11.87 4.46
C ALA A 85 19.17 -13.12 5.36
N PRO A 86 19.67 -14.28 4.94
CA PRO A 86 19.74 -15.46 5.78
C PRO A 86 20.44 -15.17 7.11
N GLY A 87 19.79 -15.51 8.23
CA GLY A 87 20.31 -15.27 9.59
C GLY A 87 20.23 -13.82 10.07
N VAL A 88 19.63 -12.91 9.29
CA VAL A 88 19.42 -11.51 9.69
C VAL A 88 17.93 -11.25 9.78
N SER A 89 17.44 -10.90 10.96
CA SER A 89 16.04 -10.54 11.16
C SER A 89 15.92 -9.33 12.10
N SER A 90 14.81 -8.63 11.98
CA SER A 90 14.42 -7.57 12.91
C SER A 90 12.90 -7.45 12.95
N ASP A 91 12.40 -7.09 14.12
CA ASP A 91 10.98 -6.83 14.32
C ASP A 91 10.73 -5.33 14.43
N GLU A 92 9.71 -4.87 13.72
CA GLU A 92 9.30 -3.48 13.72
C GLU A 92 7.85 -3.35 14.18
N HIS A 93 7.62 -2.45 15.11
CA HIS A 93 6.33 -2.14 15.67
C HIS A 93 5.93 -0.71 15.26
N ARG A 94 4.66 -0.55 14.84
CA ARG A 94 4.14 0.77 14.47
C ARG A 94 2.77 0.99 15.08
N PHE A 95 2.59 2.08 15.77
CA PHE A 95 1.27 2.66 15.97
C PHE A 95 0.96 3.59 14.81
N TRP A 96 -0.30 3.69 14.42
CA TRP A 96 -0.65 4.54 13.30
C TRP A 96 -2.06 5.10 13.41
N GLN A 97 -2.25 6.31 12.88
CA GLN A 97 -3.52 6.97 12.70
C GLN A 97 -3.73 7.23 11.22
N GLN A 98 -4.96 7.08 10.75
CA GLN A 98 -5.28 7.19 9.34
C GLN A 98 -6.58 7.92 9.10
N LEU A 99 -6.56 8.81 8.13
CA LEU A 99 -7.72 9.39 7.50
C LEU A 99 -7.84 8.83 6.09
N THR A 100 -9.04 8.38 5.71
CA THR A 100 -9.38 8.00 4.33
C THR A 100 -10.60 8.79 3.91
N ALA A 101 -10.55 9.46 2.76
CA ALA A 101 -11.64 10.28 2.28
C ALA A 101 -11.84 10.12 0.76
N PRO A 102 -13.10 10.09 0.27
CA PRO A 102 -13.38 10.26 -1.14
C PRO A 102 -13.15 11.73 -1.53
N VAL A 103 -12.43 11.94 -2.64
CA VAL A 103 -12.21 13.26 -3.23
C VAL A 103 -13.20 13.49 -4.37
N VAL A 104 -13.41 12.46 -5.19
CA VAL A 104 -14.39 12.47 -6.28
C VAL A 104 -15.08 11.11 -6.30
N ARG A 105 -16.40 11.13 -6.46
CA ARG A 105 -17.22 9.96 -6.80
C ARG A 105 -18.19 10.36 -7.91
N ARG A 106 -18.38 9.49 -8.89
CA ARG A 106 -19.33 9.71 -9.99
C ARG A 106 -20.30 8.54 -10.08
N ASP A 107 -21.46 8.76 -10.65
CA ASP A 107 -22.52 7.76 -10.78
C ASP A 107 -22.10 6.56 -11.65
N ASN A 108 -21.15 6.75 -12.57
CA ASN A 108 -20.57 5.66 -13.37
C ASN A 108 -19.59 4.77 -12.60
N GLY A 109 -19.39 5.04 -11.29
CA GLY A 109 -18.49 4.28 -10.41
C GLY A 109 -17.05 4.78 -10.37
N PHE A 110 -16.68 5.82 -11.15
CA PHE A 110 -15.37 6.46 -11.01
C PHE A 110 -15.19 6.97 -9.59
N ALA A 111 -14.04 6.69 -9.01
CA ALA A 111 -13.68 7.20 -7.69
C ALA A 111 -12.22 7.63 -7.63
N LEU A 112 -11.99 8.79 -7.02
CA LEU A 112 -10.69 9.26 -6.55
C LEU A 112 -10.75 9.32 -5.02
N ILE A 113 -9.85 8.60 -4.37
CA ILE A 113 -9.78 8.46 -2.91
C ILE A 113 -8.39 8.88 -2.45
N THR A 114 -8.32 9.58 -1.33
CA THR A 114 -7.06 9.87 -0.65
C THR A 114 -7.00 9.16 0.70
N ARG A 115 -5.79 8.78 1.12
CA ARG A 115 -5.50 8.21 2.43
C ARG A 115 -4.23 8.84 2.99
N TRP A 116 -4.32 9.36 4.20
CA TRP A 116 -3.22 9.95 4.94
C TRP A 116 -3.00 9.14 6.20
N ARG A 117 -1.78 8.66 6.42
CA ARG A 117 -1.42 7.84 7.58
C ARG A 117 -0.17 8.38 8.24
N LEU A 118 -0.27 8.68 9.51
CA LEU A 118 0.86 8.99 10.38
C LEU A 118 1.27 7.70 11.10
N GLU A 119 2.55 7.38 11.09
CA GLU A 119 3.12 6.19 11.72
C GLU A 119 4.17 6.59 12.76
N GLN A 120 4.09 6.01 13.96
CA GLN A 120 5.12 6.00 14.99
C GLN A 120 5.78 4.61 14.92
N ARG A 121 7.09 4.57 14.69
CA ARG A 121 7.82 3.36 14.34
C ARG A 121 8.95 3.11 15.32
N THR A 122 9.01 1.90 15.86
CA THR A 122 10.12 1.41 16.67
C THR A 122 10.63 0.10 16.10
N ILE A 123 11.93 -0.13 16.20
CA ILE A 123 12.58 -1.38 15.79
C ILE A 123 13.20 -2.01 17.03
N GLU A 124 13.13 -3.31 17.12
CA GLU A 124 13.76 -4.07 18.19
C GLU A 124 15.27 -3.79 18.26
N ASN A 125 15.78 -3.59 19.47
CA ASN A 125 17.20 -3.25 19.76
C ASN A 125 17.64 -1.89 19.19
N ALA A 126 16.70 -0.94 19.04
CA ALA A 126 16.98 0.45 18.69
C ALA A 126 16.25 1.38 19.66
N ASP A 127 16.82 2.55 19.91
CA ASP A 127 16.31 3.48 20.92
C ASP A 127 15.37 4.54 20.34
N ASP A 128 15.51 4.87 19.05
CA ASP A 128 14.81 5.98 18.45
C ASP A 128 13.39 5.66 18.00
N LEU A 129 12.47 6.57 18.28
CA LEU A 129 11.13 6.61 17.73
C LEU A 129 11.13 7.35 16.38
N GLY A 130 10.85 6.63 15.30
CA GLY A 130 10.70 7.22 13.97
C GLY A 130 9.27 7.67 13.69
N TRP A 131 9.12 8.86 13.11
CA TRP A 131 7.84 9.39 12.66
C TRP A 131 7.78 9.42 11.14
N ARG A 132 6.67 8.95 10.56
CA ARG A 132 6.51 8.92 9.10
C ARG A 132 5.08 9.23 8.67
N LEU A 133 4.94 10.13 7.71
CA LEU A 133 3.69 10.39 7.02
C LEU A 133 3.64 9.61 5.70
N ARG A 134 2.48 9.04 5.40
CA ARG A 134 2.18 8.38 4.13
C ARG A 134 0.95 9.02 3.52
N MET A 135 1.06 9.39 2.26
CA MET A 135 0.00 10.04 1.49
C MET A 135 -0.29 9.22 0.24
N LEU A 136 -1.48 8.65 0.16
CA LEU A 136 -1.91 7.83 -0.98
C LEU A 136 -3.04 8.51 -1.74
N TRP A 137 -2.94 8.45 -3.05
CA TRP A 137 -3.99 8.82 -3.99
C TRP A 137 -4.33 7.60 -4.84
N ARG A 138 -5.61 7.19 -4.84
CA ARG A 138 -6.11 6.04 -5.58
C ARG A 138 -7.23 6.45 -6.51
N VAL A 139 -7.13 6.07 -7.76
CA VAL A 139 -8.17 6.20 -8.78
C VAL A 139 -8.62 4.83 -9.23
N GLN A 140 -9.91 4.66 -9.44
CA GLN A 140 -10.50 3.46 -10.04
C GLN A 140 -11.61 3.85 -11.02
N GLN A 141 -11.74 3.06 -12.10
CA GLN A 141 -12.76 3.25 -13.12
C GLN A 141 -13.40 1.90 -13.46
N PRO A 142 -14.55 1.55 -12.87
CA PRO A 142 -15.34 0.40 -13.33
C PRO A 142 -15.78 0.58 -14.78
N LEU A 143 -15.72 -0.48 -15.58
CA LEU A 143 -16.02 -0.38 -17.01
C LEU A 143 -17.52 -0.46 -17.33
N ASN A 144 -18.30 -1.18 -16.54
CA ASN A 144 -19.73 -1.42 -16.78
C ASN A 144 -20.58 -0.92 -15.60
N GLY A 145 -20.25 0.23 -15.02
CA GLY A 145 -20.95 0.83 -13.90
C GLY A 145 -20.40 0.43 -12.52
N PRO A 146 -20.99 0.97 -11.45
CA PRO A 146 -20.51 0.79 -10.08
C PRO A 146 -20.43 -0.69 -9.68
N GLY A 147 -19.37 -1.08 -8.99
CA GLY A 147 -19.19 -2.44 -8.47
C GLY A 147 -18.75 -3.47 -9.52
N THR A 148 -18.47 -3.07 -10.76
CA THR A 148 -17.94 -3.96 -11.81
C THR A 148 -16.42 -3.91 -11.87
N ALA A 149 -15.83 -4.79 -12.65
CA ALA A 149 -14.38 -4.84 -12.87
C ALA A 149 -13.88 -3.61 -13.64
N GLY A 150 -12.63 -3.25 -13.42
CA GLY A 150 -12.02 -2.14 -14.14
C GLY A 150 -10.59 -1.82 -13.72
N PRO A 151 -9.92 -0.94 -14.48
CA PRO A 151 -8.59 -0.48 -14.14
C PRO A 151 -8.58 0.33 -12.85
N LEU A 152 -7.47 0.21 -12.13
CA LEU A 152 -7.16 1.03 -10.98
C LEU A 152 -5.68 1.41 -10.98
N ALA A 153 -5.37 2.56 -10.40
CA ALA A 153 -4.01 2.99 -10.15
C ALA A 153 -3.94 3.72 -8.81
N TRP A 154 -2.76 3.70 -8.20
CA TRP A 154 -2.50 4.52 -7.03
C TRP A 154 -1.03 4.91 -6.95
N ALA A 155 -0.80 6.03 -6.28
CA ALA A 155 0.53 6.50 -5.91
C ALA A 155 0.55 6.76 -4.41
N GLU A 156 1.63 6.37 -3.72
CA GLU A 156 1.81 6.57 -2.30
C GLU A 156 3.20 7.13 -2.02
N THR A 157 3.25 8.32 -1.42
CA THR A 157 4.48 9.01 -1.02
C THR A 157 4.69 8.86 0.47
N PHE A 158 5.94 8.67 0.88
CA PHE A 158 6.34 8.51 2.27
C PHE A 158 7.36 9.60 2.63
N VAL A 159 7.13 10.27 3.75
CA VAL A 159 8.00 11.32 4.28
C VAL A 159 8.30 11.00 5.75
N ALA A 160 9.58 10.80 6.07
CA ALA A 160 10.04 10.67 7.45
C ALA A 160 10.26 12.06 8.06
N PHE A 161 9.94 12.24 9.35
CA PHE A 161 10.06 13.54 10.01
C PHE A 161 11.33 13.68 10.81
N ASN A 162 12.02 12.59 11.11
CA ASN A 162 13.25 12.58 11.87
C ASN A 162 14.21 11.50 11.40
N ASP A 163 15.48 11.69 11.72
CA ASP A 163 16.50 10.66 11.64
C ASP A 163 16.35 9.69 12.81
N THR A 164 16.88 8.48 12.66
CA THR A 164 16.86 7.45 13.70
C THR A 164 18.17 6.64 13.67
N ASP A 165 18.53 6.05 14.80
CA ASP A 165 19.68 5.16 14.97
C ASP A 165 19.58 3.87 14.13
N TRP A 166 18.36 3.46 13.73
CA TRP A 166 18.09 2.32 12.86
C TRP A 166 17.97 2.67 11.37
N GLY A 167 18.32 3.89 10.98
CA GLY A 167 18.58 4.27 9.59
C GLY A 167 17.46 5.00 8.85
N ALA A 168 16.34 5.37 9.48
CA ALA A 168 15.44 6.32 8.87
C ALA A 168 16.12 7.69 8.75
N ARG A 169 15.85 8.40 7.65
CA ARG A 169 16.35 9.76 7.40
C ARG A 169 15.17 10.68 7.18
N SER A 170 15.22 11.86 7.78
CA SER A 170 14.20 12.89 7.59
C SER A 170 14.10 13.32 6.13
N GLY A 171 12.88 13.62 5.69
CA GLY A 171 12.58 13.99 4.32
C GLY A 171 11.92 12.86 3.53
N PHE A 172 12.09 12.88 2.21
CA PHE A 172 11.53 11.88 1.31
C PHE A 172 12.14 10.49 1.60
N ASP A 173 11.28 9.52 1.94
CA ASP A 173 11.66 8.14 2.28
C ASP A 173 11.48 7.21 1.07
N GLN A 174 10.27 7.17 0.51
CA GLN A 174 9.99 6.35 -0.66
C GLN A 174 8.76 6.80 -1.43
N GLN A 175 8.68 6.34 -2.68
CA GLN A 175 7.53 6.48 -3.55
C GLN A 175 7.09 5.12 -4.06
N ARG A 176 5.78 4.86 -4.07
CA ARG A 176 5.17 3.69 -4.71
C ARG A 176 4.18 4.15 -5.77
N VAL A 177 4.21 3.50 -6.92
CA VAL A 177 3.24 3.72 -7.99
C VAL A 177 2.74 2.36 -8.44
N PHE A 178 1.44 2.18 -8.47
CA PHE A 178 0.78 0.94 -8.87
C PHE A 178 -0.18 1.19 -10.02
N VAL A 179 -0.22 0.26 -10.94
CA VAL A 179 -1.24 0.13 -11.98
C VAL A 179 -1.72 -1.31 -12.04
N GLY A 180 -3.01 -1.49 -12.17
CA GLY A 180 -3.57 -2.84 -12.14
C GLY A 180 -5.06 -2.89 -12.46
N TRP A 181 -5.65 -3.99 -12.07
CA TRP A 181 -7.03 -4.35 -12.32
C TRP A 181 -7.72 -4.73 -11.03
N LEU A 182 -8.95 -4.25 -10.86
CA LEU A 182 -9.86 -4.64 -9.79
C LEU A 182 -10.92 -5.59 -10.37
N GLN A 183 -11.04 -6.77 -9.77
CA GLN A 183 -12.03 -7.79 -10.10
C GLN A 183 -12.91 -8.06 -8.88
N PRO A 184 -14.21 -7.70 -8.89
CA PRO A 184 -15.14 -8.18 -7.89
C PRO A 184 -15.33 -9.70 -8.02
N LEU A 185 -15.21 -10.41 -6.90
CA LEU A 185 -15.46 -11.87 -6.81
C LEU A 185 -16.81 -12.17 -6.12
N GLY A 186 -17.62 -11.13 -5.94
CA GLY A 186 -18.92 -11.19 -5.30
C GLY A 186 -19.28 -9.86 -4.64
N LYS A 187 -20.33 -9.84 -3.84
CA LYS A 187 -20.84 -8.58 -3.23
C LYS A 187 -19.87 -7.93 -2.25
N ARG A 188 -19.01 -8.72 -1.60
CA ARG A 188 -18.15 -8.26 -0.51
C ARG A 188 -16.67 -8.63 -0.68
N LEU A 189 -16.29 -9.28 -1.76
CA LEU A 189 -14.95 -9.75 -2.01
C LEU A 189 -14.44 -9.18 -3.32
N ASN A 190 -13.28 -8.51 -3.27
CA ASN A 190 -12.59 -7.96 -4.41
C ASN A 190 -11.18 -8.53 -4.49
N PHE A 191 -10.74 -8.79 -5.70
CA PHE A 191 -9.37 -9.12 -6.01
C PHE A 191 -8.73 -7.98 -6.81
N GLU A 192 -7.52 -7.61 -6.45
CA GLU A 192 -6.73 -6.62 -7.19
C GLU A 192 -5.39 -7.25 -7.55
N ALA A 193 -4.99 -7.11 -8.80
CA ALA A 193 -3.72 -7.58 -9.29
C ALA A 193 -3.07 -6.54 -10.19
N GLY A 194 -1.77 -6.36 -10.08
CA GLY A 194 -1.06 -5.42 -10.93
C GLY A 194 0.41 -5.29 -10.61
N TYR A 195 1.03 -4.38 -11.32
CA TYR A 195 2.43 -4.03 -11.16
C TYR A 195 2.58 -2.80 -10.27
N MET A 196 3.56 -2.85 -9.36
CA MET A 196 3.94 -1.72 -8.54
C MET A 196 5.45 -1.48 -8.66
N ALA A 197 5.84 -0.24 -8.94
CA ALA A 197 7.21 0.23 -8.77
C ALA A 197 7.34 0.84 -7.36
N GLN A 198 8.35 0.40 -6.61
CA GLN A 198 8.72 0.98 -5.32
C GLN A 198 10.10 1.60 -5.44
N HIS A 199 10.17 2.92 -5.40
CA HIS A 199 11.42 3.67 -5.32
C HIS A 199 11.73 4.03 -3.88
N ILE A 200 12.92 3.65 -3.39
CA ILE A 200 13.37 3.85 -2.02
C ILE A 200 14.56 4.79 -2.03
N ASN A 201 14.43 5.91 -1.31
CA ASN A 201 15.54 6.81 -1.01
C ASN A 201 16.33 6.27 0.18
N ARG A 202 17.64 6.10 0.03
CA ARG A 202 18.50 5.57 1.07
C ARG A 202 19.91 6.15 0.96
N PRO A 203 20.73 6.09 2.05
CA PRO A 203 22.14 6.41 1.94
C PRO A 203 22.81 5.55 0.85
N GLY A 204 23.53 6.19 -0.09
CA GLY A 204 24.10 5.52 -1.26
C GLY A 204 23.12 5.48 -2.45
N PRO A 205 23.27 4.54 -3.40
CA PRO A 205 22.39 4.44 -4.55
C PRO A 205 20.96 4.11 -4.16
N ASN A 206 20.00 4.87 -4.67
CA ASN A 206 18.58 4.58 -4.52
C ASN A 206 18.24 3.19 -5.06
N ALA A 207 17.20 2.56 -4.52
CA ALA A 207 16.73 1.27 -4.98
C ALA A 207 15.35 1.41 -5.63
N THR A 208 15.13 0.61 -6.67
CA THR A 208 13.80 0.43 -7.27
C THR A 208 13.45 -1.05 -7.28
N ASN A 209 12.35 -1.42 -6.63
CA ASN A 209 11.82 -2.77 -6.64
C ASN A 209 10.65 -2.85 -7.61
N HIS A 210 10.59 -3.94 -8.36
CA HIS A 210 9.50 -4.29 -9.26
C HIS A 210 8.61 -5.33 -8.58
N VAL A 211 7.36 -4.99 -8.33
CA VAL A 211 6.51 -5.80 -7.46
C VAL A 211 5.27 -6.28 -8.20
N LEU A 212 5.06 -7.58 -8.24
CA LEU A 212 3.74 -8.17 -8.48
C LEU A 212 2.92 -7.98 -7.21
N ASN A 213 1.92 -7.10 -7.27
CA ASN A 213 1.08 -6.80 -6.11
C ASN A 213 -0.30 -7.42 -6.27
N LEU A 214 -0.66 -8.29 -5.33
CA LEU A 214 -1.93 -9.02 -5.28
C LEU A 214 -2.65 -8.64 -3.99
N THR A 215 -3.95 -8.35 -4.07
CA THR A 215 -4.76 -8.02 -2.89
C THR A 215 -6.10 -8.75 -2.97
N LEU A 216 -6.42 -9.50 -1.94
CA LEU A 216 -7.75 -10.02 -1.69
C LEU A 216 -8.38 -9.18 -0.57
N ASN A 217 -9.40 -8.41 -0.91
CA ASN A 217 -10.05 -7.48 0.01
C ASN A 217 -11.50 -7.90 0.27
N ARG A 218 -11.79 -8.27 1.53
CA ARG A 218 -13.14 -8.54 2.02
C ARG A 218 -13.71 -7.30 2.69
N ARG A 219 -14.82 -6.81 2.19
CA ARG A 219 -15.61 -5.76 2.83
C ARG A 219 -16.42 -6.34 3.98
N LEU A 220 -16.33 -5.73 5.14
CA LEU A 220 -17.16 -6.01 6.31
C LEU A 220 -18.43 -5.16 6.20
N GLY A 221 -19.55 -5.66 6.69
CA GLY A 221 -20.84 -4.96 6.68
C GLY A 221 -21.61 -4.98 5.36
#